data_9b3e28d39e4e3076627972108d4607e4
#
_entry.id   9b3e28d39e4e3076627972108d4607e4
#
_cell.length_a   1.000
_cell.length_b   1.000
_cell.length_c   1.000
_cell.angle_alpha   90.00
_cell.angle_beta   90.00
_cell.angle_gamma   90.00
#
_symmetry.space_group_name_H-M   'P 1'
#
loop_
_entity.id
_entity.type
_entity.pdbx_description
1 polymer ?
#
loop_
_entity_poly.entity_id
_entity_poly.type
_entity_poly.pdbx_seq_one_letter_code
_entity_poly.pdbx_strand_id
1 'polypeptide(L)'
;MRVAKPELKNKKILITGGLGFIGSNLAHKCAELGAQVTIFDYLDPRSGGNIYNVEGIRDSIKIAFHDILNFDQISEFVTDKDIIFNCASSTSHALSMREPWIDLDINSKGVINLLEAIRRFNPQTRLVHIGTSTQLGKLRYQPSDENHPEFPRDIYSANKSVSEKYVLIYCRAYNLRGTVVRLSNVFGPRASIHSPEFTFNNFFIGLALQNKNITVFGQGTQMRNVTYIDDAVSALILASQTDKTESEVLFAVSDEHLSIAEIAKLTVEHIGSGRVTFVDWPLGRKNIDIGDAIISNKKIKKLLGWAPQFDIRTGLDLTKNYYQPCLEKYFP
;
A
#
# COMPACT_ATOMS: atom_id res chain seq x y z
N MET A 1 11.53 -12.37 21.26
CA MET A 1 12.34 -12.99 20.19
C MET A 1 12.99 -11.85 19.41
N ARG A 2 14.31 -11.89 19.13
CA ARG A 2 14.91 -10.92 18.20
C ARG A 2 14.37 -11.22 16.80
N VAL A 3 13.75 -10.24 16.16
CA VAL A 3 13.39 -10.32 14.73
C VAL A 3 14.71 -10.51 13.97
N ALA A 4 14.83 -11.59 13.20
CA ALA A 4 16.01 -11.79 12.35
C ALA A 4 16.13 -10.59 11.40
N LYS A 5 17.35 -10.04 11.25
CA LYS A 5 17.56 -8.98 10.25
C LYS A 5 17.23 -9.55 8.87
N PRO A 6 16.44 -8.82 8.07
CA PRO A 6 16.09 -9.28 6.72
C PRO A 6 17.36 -9.44 5.88
N GLU A 7 17.49 -10.61 5.23
CA GLU A 7 18.62 -10.92 4.37
C GLU A 7 18.14 -10.98 2.91
N LEU A 8 18.36 -9.89 2.16
CA LEU A 8 17.99 -9.78 0.74
C LEU A 8 19.21 -9.72 -0.19
N LYS A 9 20.42 -9.85 0.37
CA LYS A 9 21.66 -9.74 -0.40
C LYS A 9 21.64 -10.72 -1.59
N ASN A 10 21.89 -10.19 -2.78
CA ASN A 10 21.88 -10.91 -4.06
C ASN A 10 20.55 -11.53 -4.48
N LYS A 11 19.45 -11.35 -3.73
CA LYS A 11 18.13 -11.80 -4.15
C LYS A 11 17.63 -11.01 -5.36
N LYS A 12 17.11 -11.72 -6.35
CA LYS A 12 16.47 -11.11 -7.52
C LYS A 12 15.02 -10.82 -7.20
N ILE A 13 14.68 -9.54 -7.14
CA ILE A 13 13.36 -9.07 -6.72
C ILE A 13 12.65 -8.36 -7.86
N LEU A 14 11.40 -8.73 -8.11
CA LEU A 14 10.47 -8.00 -8.97
C LEU A 14 9.47 -7.21 -8.13
N ILE A 15 9.29 -5.94 -8.43
CA ILE A 15 8.27 -5.08 -7.80
C ILE A 15 7.36 -4.55 -8.89
N THR A 16 6.14 -5.08 -9.02
CA THR A 16 5.14 -4.49 -9.91
C THR A 16 4.55 -3.25 -9.24
N GLY A 17 4.27 -2.20 -10.00
CA GLY A 17 3.86 -0.91 -9.42
C GLY A 17 4.98 -0.23 -8.62
N GLY A 18 6.24 -0.46 -9.02
CA GLY A 18 7.42 -0.02 -8.28
C GLY A 18 7.71 1.48 -8.35
N LEU A 19 7.05 2.23 -9.20
CA LEU A 19 7.11 3.70 -9.27
C LEU A 19 6.04 4.38 -8.42
N GLY A 20 5.09 3.61 -7.88
CA GLY A 20 4.07 4.08 -6.93
C GLY A 20 4.61 4.26 -5.52
N PHE A 21 3.73 4.68 -4.61
CA PHE A 21 4.08 4.99 -3.22
C PHE A 21 4.72 3.81 -2.47
N ILE A 22 4.00 2.70 -2.34
CA ILE A 22 4.48 1.53 -1.59
C ILE A 22 5.66 0.87 -2.31
N GLY A 23 5.52 0.66 -3.63
CA GLY A 23 6.52 -0.04 -4.44
C GLY A 23 7.87 0.66 -4.48
N SER A 24 7.90 1.99 -4.57
CA SER A 24 9.16 2.74 -4.60
C SER A 24 9.90 2.71 -3.25
N ASN A 25 9.18 2.86 -2.13
CA ASN A 25 9.79 2.73 -0.81
C ASN A 25 10.35 1.31 -0.58
N LEU A 26 9.61 0.30 -1.04
CA LEU A 26 10.07 -1.08 -1.01
C LEU A 26 11.32 -1.28 -1.89
N ALA A 27 11.37 -0.66 -3.09
CA ALA A 27 12.53 -0.72 -3.98
C ALA A 27 13.78 -0.11 -3.32
N HIS A 28 13.66 1.06 -2.68
CA HIS A 28 14.74 1.67 -1.90
C HIS A 28 15.25 0.73 -0.82
N LYS A 29 14.35 0.16 -0.02
CA LYS A 29 14.74 -0.72 1.09
C LYS A 29 15.36 -2.02 0.61
N CYS A 30 14.83 -2.63 -0.45
CA CYS A 30 15.41 -3.83 -1.04
C CYS A 30 16.81 -3.58 -1.62
N ALA A 31 17.02 -2.46 -2.31
CA ALA A 31 18.33 -2.07 -2.84
C ALA A 31 19.34 -1.80 -1.69
N GLU A 32 18.93 -1.09 -0.63
CA GLU A 32 19.74 -0.88 0.58
C GLU A 32 20.18 -2.21 1.22
N LEU A 33 19.32 -3.23 1.21
CA LEU A 33 19.61 -4.57 1.71
C LEU A 33 20.40 -5.45 0.72
N GLY A 34 20.86 -4.89 -0.39
CA GLY A 34 21.73 -5.54 -1.37
C GLY A 34 21.03 -6.46 -2.36
N ALA A 35 19.71 -6.30 -2.56
CA ALA A 35 18.96 -7.04 -3.57
C ALA A 35 19.19 -6.50 -4.99
N GLN A 36 19.02 -7.35 -5.98
CA GLN A 36 18.93 -7.01 -7.40
C GLN A 36 17.47 -6.69 -7.74
N VAL A 37 17.11 -5.40 -7.71
CA VAL A 37 15.73 -4.94 -7.86
C VAL A 37 15.40 -4.67 -9.32
N THR A 38 14.27 -5.23 -9.77
CA THR A 38 13.63 -4.89 -11.05
C THR A 38 12.25 -4.31 -10.74
N ILE A 39 11.98 -3.11 -11.21
CA ILE A 39 10.67 -2.48 -11.21
C ILE A 39 9.96 -2.80 -12.52
N PHE A 40 8.70 -3.20 -12.44
CA PHE A 40 7.79 -3.41 -13.55
C PHE A 40 6.60 -2.48 -13.36
N ASP A 41 6.50 -1.42 -14.16
CA ASP A 41 5.51 -0.37 -13.98
C ASP A 41 5.10 0.23 -15.33
N TYR A 42 3.82 0.49 -15.52
CA TYR A 42 3.31 1.14 -16.72
C TYR A 42 3.40 2.67 -16.66
N LEU A 43 3.55 3.23 -15.44
CA LEU A 43 3.50 4.67 -15.13
C LEU A 43 2.23 5.32 -15.70
N ASP A 44 1.06 4.74 -15.39
CA ASP A 44 -0.23 5.27 -15.83
C ASP A 44 -0.42 6.70 -15.29
N PRO A 45 -0.72 7.69 -16.14
CA PRO A 45 -0.93 9.08 -15.70
C PRO A 45 -2.06 9.27 -14.68
N ARG A 46 -2.98 8.30 -14.61
CA ARG A 46 -4.10 8.28 -13.65
C ARG A 46 -3.72 7.67 -12.30
N SER A 47 -2.53 7.08 -12.20
CA SER A 47 -1.99 6.51 -10.97
C SER A 47 -1.23 7.53 -10.13
N GLY A 48 -0.89 7.17 -8.90
CA GLY A 48 0.01 7.96 -8.05
C GLY A 48 1.49 7.69 -8.32
N GLY A 49 1.84 7.05 -9.45
CA GLY A 49 3.22 6.76 -9.84
C GLY A 49 3.99 8.03 -10.19
N ASN A 50 5.29 8.06 -9.81
CA ASN A 50 6.18 9.17 -10.12
C ASN A 50 7.61 8.63 -10.33
N ILE A 51 8.22 8.92 -11.47
CA ILE A 51 9.59 8.48 -11.76
C ILE A 51 10.61 9.04 -10.76
N TYR A 52 10.36 10.23 -10.22
CA TYR A 52 11.19 10.83 -9.18
C TYR A 52 11.28 10.00 -7.90
N ASN A 53 10.29 9.16 -7.63
CA ASN A 53 10.28 8.29 -6.45
C ASN A 53 11.49 7.36 -6.35
N VAL A 54 12.16 7.07 -7.44
CA VAL A 54 13.34 6.18 -7.49
C VAL A 54 14.63 6.87 -7.92
N GLU A 55 14.64 8.21 -8.02
CA GLU A 55 15.79 8.98 -8.49
C GLU A 55 17.06 8.64 -7.69
N GLY A 56 16.96 8.55 -6.36
CA GLY A 56 18.12 8.26 -5.49
C GLY A 56 18.72 6.85 -5.61
N ILE A 57 18.05 5.92 -6.33
CA ILE A 57 18.50 4.52 -6.53
C ILE A 57 18.51 4.11 -7.99
N ARG A 58 18.27 5.03 -8.93
CA ARG A 58 18.04 4.74 -10.34
C ARG A 58 19.15 3.92 -10.99
N ASP A 59 20.40 4.21 -10.66
CA ASP A 59 21.57 3.52 -11.22
C ASP A 59 21.80 2.13 -10.62
N SER A 60 21.16 1.80 -9.50
CA SER A 60 21.28 0.52 -8.79
C SER A 60 20.15 -0.46 -9.04
N ILE A 61 19.12 -0.05 -9.82
CA ILE A 61 17.93 -0.86 -10.11
C ILE A 61 17.67 -0.94 -11.61
N LYS A 62 16.89 -1.95 -12.01
CA LYS A 62 16.33 -2.03 -13.37
C LYS A 62 14.90 -1.54 -13.39
N ILE A 63 14.53 -0.67 -14.35
CA ILE A 63 13.16 -0.21 -14.56
C ILE A 63 12.69 -0.70 -15.91
N ALA A 64 11.55 -1.39 -15.93
CA ALA A 64 10.86 -1.88 -17.11
C ALA A 64 9.48 -1.21 -17.20
N PHE A 65 9.26 -0.41 -18.24
CA PHE A 65 7.99 0.26 -18.51
C PHE A 65 7.06 -0.67 -19.30
N HIS A 66 6.27 -1.46 -18.56
CA HIS A 66 5.40 -2.48 -19.11
C HIS A 66 4.07 -2.56 -18.36
N ASP A 67 3.05 -3.08 -19.05
CA ASP A 67 1.71 -3.23 -18.51
C ASP A 67 1.47 -4.65 -17.95
N ILE A 68 0.99 -4.76 -16.71
CA ILE A 68 0.62 -6.03 -16.08
C ILE A 68 -0.52 -6.74 -16.83
N LEU A 69 -1.26 -6.01 -17.65
CA LEU A 69 -2.31 -6.57 -18.52
C LEU A 69 -1.74 -7.33 -19.72
N ASN A 70 -0.48 -7.12 -20.05
CA ASN A 70 0.22 -7.85 -21.11
C ASN A 70 0.88 -9.11 -20.52
N PHE A 71 0.24 -10.26 -20.77
CA PHE A 71 0.70 -11.54 -20.24
C PHE A 71 2.11 -11.93 -20.68
N ASP A 72 2.46 -11.67 -21.94
CA ASP A 72 3.79 -12.03 -22.48
C ASP A 72 4.88 -11.22 -21.77
N GLN A 73 4.66 -9.91 -21.62
CA GLN A 73 5.60 -9.05 -20.91
C GLN A 73 5.82 -9.49 -19.46
N ILE A 74 4.76 -9.67 -18.66
CA ILE A 74 4.95 -10.06 -17.26
C ILE A 74 5.58 -11.45 -17.15
N SER A 75 5.31 -12.36 -18.09
CA SER A 75 5.86 -13.70 -18.11
C SER A 75 7.39 -13.73 -18.26
N GLU A 76 7.97 -12.82 -19.04
CA GLU A 76 9.43 -12.71 -19.18
C GLU A 76 10.09 -12.29 -17.86
N PHE A 77 9.43 -11.40 -17.10
CA PHE A 77 10.01 -10.81 -15.89
C PHE A 77 9.92 -11.69 -14.64
N VAL A 78 9.04 -12.69 -14.60
CA VAL A 78 8.91 -13.58 -13.43
C VAL A 78 9.93 -14.72 -13.41
N THR A 79 10.55 -15.07 -14.54
CA THR A 79 11.26 -16.33 -14.77
C THR A 79 12.41 -16.61 -13.81
N ASP A 80 13.13 -15.59 -13.35
CA ASP A 80 14.35 -15.72 -12.56
C ASP A 80 14.27 -15.05 -11.18
N LYS A 81 13.07 -14.72 -10.70
CA LYS A 81 12.91 -13.98 -9.45
C LYS A 81 12.81 -14.88 -8.23
N ASP A 82 13.56 -14.53 -7.18
CA ASP A 82 13.43 -15.15 -5.87
C ASP A 82 12.15 -14.68 -5.16
N ILE A 83 11.85 -13.37 -5.30
CA ILE A 83 10.73 -12.72 -4.62
C ILE A 83 10.01 -11.78 -5.60
N ILE A 84 8.70 -11.79 -5.55
CA ILE A 84 7.84 -10.85 -6.29
C ILE A 84 6.94 -10.11 -5.30
N PHE A 85 7.00 -8.79 -5.32
CA PHE A 85 6.07 -7.93 -4.60
C PHE A 85 5.06 -7.34 -5.59
N ASN A 86 3.79 -7.70 -5.44
CA ASN A 86 2.73 -7.17 -6.29
C ASN A 86 2.11 -5.92 -5.67
N CYS A 87 2.68 -4.76 -6.06
CA CYS A 87 2.18 -3.43 -5.67
C CYS A 87 1.38 -2.75 -6.79
N ALA A 88 1.33 -3.34 -8.01
CA ALA A 88 0.54 -2.79 -9.12
C ALA A 88 -0.95 -2.79 -8.76
N SER A 89 -1.58 -1.64 -8.83
CA SER A 89 -2.99 -1.46 -8.47
C SER A 89 -3.52 -0.12 -8.97
N SER A 90 -4.76 -0.09 -9.44
CA SER A 90 -5.58 1.12 -9.43
C SER A 90 -6.06 1.33 -8.00
N THR A 91 -5.80 2.48 -7.39
CA THR A 91 -6.02 2.69 -5.94
C THR A 91 -7.08 3.74 -5.61
N SER A 92 -7.63 4.43 -6.62
CA SER A 92 -8.63 5.46 -6.41
C SER A 92 -10.03 4.85 -6.24
N HIS A 93 -10.61 4.98 -5.04
CA HIS A 93 -11.99 4.58 -4.76
C HIS A 93 -12.98 5.33 -5.67
N ALA A 94 -12.77 6.64 -5.90
CA ALA A 94 -13.65 7.45 -6.72
C ALA A 94 -13.54 7.08 -8.21
N LEU A 95 -12.33 6.86 -8.72
CA LEU A 95 -12.11 6.44 -10.10
C LEU A 95 -12.74 5.06 -10.35
N SER A 96 -12.62 4.12 -9.42
CA SER A 96 -13.19 2.78 -9.56
C SER A 96 -14.71 2.79 -9.77
N MET A 97 -15.41 3.78 -9.19
CA MET A 97 -16.85 3.95 -9.38
C MET A 97 -17.20 4.65 -10.68
N ARG A 98 -16.31 5.51 -11.22
CA ARG A 98 -16.51 6.18 -12.52
C ARG A 98 -16.09 5.29 -13.70
N GLU A 99 -14.98 4.56 -13.55
CA GLU A 99 -14.31 3.77 -14.58
C GLU A 99 -14.07 2.33 -14.07
N PRO A 100 -15.13 1.54 -13.82
CA PRO A 100 -15.03 0.24 -13.15
C PRO A 100 -14.19 -0.77 -13.95
N TRP A 101 -14.16 -0.66 -15.27
CA TRP A 101 -13.41 -1.57 -16.13
C TRP A 101 -11.90 -1.42 -15.95
N ILE A 102 -11.40 -0.20 -15.75
CA ILE A 102 -9.98 0.06 -15.49
C ILE A 102 -9.56 -0.62 -14.19
N ASP A 103 -10.37 -0.48 -13.16
CA ASP A 103 -10.10 -1.09 -11.85
C ASP A 103 -10.17 -2.62 -11.92
N LEU A 104 -11.19 -3.18 -12.58
CA LEU A 104 -11.33 -4.62 -12.81
C LEU A 104 -10.12 -5.19 -13.55
N ASP A 105 -9.72 -4.54 -14.65
CA ASP A 105 -8.59 -4.99 -15.45
C ASP A 105 -7.30 -5.02 -14.61
N ILE A 106 -6.95 -3.92 -13.97
CA ILE A 106 -5.68 -3.82 -13.22
C ILE A 106 -5.72 -4.69 -11.96
N ASN A 107 -6.76 -4.56 -11.12
CA ASN A 107 -6.80 -5.18 -9.80
C ASN A 107 -7.24 -6.65 -9.81
N SER A 108 -7.88 -7.13 -10.86
CA SER A 108 -8.32 -8.53 -10.98
C SER A 108 -7.63 -9.28 -12.10
N LYS A 109 -7.78 -8.85 -13.37
CA LYS A 109 -7.16 -9.51 -14.52
C LYS A 109 -5.64 -9.43 -14.49
N GLY A 110 -5.06 -8.27 -14.14
CA GLY A 110 -3.60 -8.11 -13.99
C GLY A 110 -3.03 -9.04 -12.94
N VAL A 111 -3.75 -9.27 -11.83
CA VAL A 111 -3.33 -10.24 -10.80
C VAL A 111 -3.39 -11.67 -11.31
N ILE A 112 -4.41 -12.05 -12.08
CA ILE A 112 -4.47 -13.39 -12.73
C ILE A 112 -3.29 -13.55 -13.70
N ASN A 113 -2.97 -12.54 -14.52
CA ASN A 113 -1.83 -12.60 -15.42
C ASN A 113 -0.54 -12.88 -14.66
N LEU A 114 -0.30 -12.17 -13.56
CA LEU A 114 0.87 -12.41 -12.72
C LEU A 114 0.89 -13.81 -12.13
N LEU A 115 -0.23 -14.29 -11.59
CA LEU A 115 -0.34 -15.61 -10.99
C LEU A 115 -0.14 -16.73 -12.01
N GLU A 116 -0.70 -16.60 -13.22
CA GLU A 116 -0.50 -17.53 -14.32
C GLU A 116 0.95 -17.53 -14.82
N ALA A 117 1.58 -16.36 -14.90
CA ALA A 117 3.00 -16.25 -15.25
C ALA A 117 3.88 -16.96 -14.20
N ILE A 118 3.63 -16.71 -12.91
CA ILE A 118 4.34 -17.41 -11.82
C ILE A 118 4.13 -18.92 -11.91
N ARG A 119 2.88 -19.37 -12.03
CA ARG A 119 2.55 -20.81 -12.09
C ARG A 119 3.26 -21.53 -13.23
N ARG A 120 3.33 -20.89 -14.40
CA ARG A 120 3.90 -21.53 -15.62
C ARG A 120 5.43 -21.46 -15.67
N PHE A 121 6.01 -20.36 -15.21
CA PHE A 121 7.42 -20.07 -15.50
C PHE A 121 8.32 -20.01 -14.26
N ASN A 122 7.77 -19.78 -13.05
CA ASN A 122 8.57 -19.75 -11.83
C ASN A 122 7.72 -20.06 -10.57
N PRO A 123 7.20 -21.29 -10.42
CA PRO A 123 6.32 -21.65 -9.31
C PRO A 123 7.01 -21.65 -7.94
N GLN A 124 8.34 -21.55 -7.89
CA GLN A 124 9.11 -21.53 -6.66
C GLN A 124 9.34 -20.12 -6.12
N THR A 125 9.04 -19.08 -6.89
CA THR A 125 9.17 -17.69 -6.42
C THR A 125 8.22 -17.43 -5.27
N ARG A 126 8.63 -16.53 -4.39
CA ARG A 126 7.80 -16.12 -3.27
C ARG A 126 7.02 -14.85 -3.65
N LEU A 127 5.70 -14.89 -3.58
CA LEU A 127 4.82 -13.77 -3.88
C LEU A 127 4.33 -13.10 -2.59
N VAL A 128 4.49 -11.79 -2.48
CA VAL A 128 3.80 -10.95 -1.49
C VAL A 128 2.83 -10.03 -2.23
N HIS A 129 1.53 -10.23 -2.03
CA HIS A 129 0.48 -9.41 -2.62
C HIS A 129 -0.01 -8.37 -1.62
N ILE A 130 -0.11 -7.12 -2.05
CA ILE A 130 -0.63 -6.05 -1.21
C ILE A 130 -2.15 -6.05 -1.26
N GLY A 131 -2.78 -6.35 -0.11
CA GLY A 131 -4.20 -6.22 0.15
C GLY A 131 -4.55 -4.87 0.78
N THR A 132 -5.83 -4.69 1.11
CA THR A 132 -6.35 -3.47 1.74
C THR A 132 -7.35 -3.80 2.86
N SER A 133 -7.44 -2.95 3.86
CA SER A 133 -8.48 -3.05 4.90
C SER A 133 -9.86 -2.61 4.41
N THR A 134 -9.94 -1.84 3.31
CA THR A 134 -11.22 -1.26 2.83
C THR A 134 -12.21 -2.31 2.34
N GLN A 135 -11.73 -3.51 1.96
CA GLN A 135 -12.57 -4.65 1.60
C GLN A 135 -13.49 -5.13 2.73
N LEU A 136 -13.16 -4.81 4.00
CA LEU A 136 -14.02 -5.12 5.14
C LEU A 136 -15.29 -4.27 5.17
N GLY A 137 -15.28 -3.07 4.57
CA GLY A 137 -16.38 -2.11 4.61
C GLY A 137 -16.67 -1.63 6.04
N LYS A 138 -17.94 -1.51 6.40
CA LYS A 138 -18.34 -1.14 7.76
C LYS A 138 -18.07 -2.31 8.72
N LEU A 139 -17.27 -2.05 9.76
CA LEU A 139 -16.86 -3.11 10.68
C LEU A 139 -18.01 -3.56 11.59
N ARG A 140 -18.13 -4.86 11.76
CA ARG A 140 -19.13 -5.51 12.65
C ARG A 140 -18.61 -5.68 14.09
N TYR A 141 -17.29 -5.78 14.25
CA TYR A 141 -16.60 -5.81 15.52
C TYR A 141 -15.24 -5.13 15.44
N GLN A 142 -14.74 -4.64 16.54
CA GLN A 142 -13.48 -3.91 16.63
C GLN A 142 -12.72 -4.30 17.92
N PRO A 143 -11.38 -4.39 17.88
CA PRO A 143 -10.55 -4.35 16.65
C PRO A 143 -10.87 -5.51 15.71
N SER A 144 -11.01 -5.23 14.40
CA SER A 144 -11.27 -6.26 13.38
C SER A 144 -9.99 -6.97 13.01
N ASP A 145 -10.06 -8.27 12.79
CA ASP A 145 -8.95 -9.11 12.37
C ASP A 145 -9.18 -9.73 10.97
N GLU A 146 -8.32 -10.64 10.57
CA GLU A 146 -8.36 -11.30 9.26
C GLU A 146 -9.58 -12.21 9.07
N ASN A 147 -10.31 -12.55 10.14
CA ASN A 147 -11.54 -13.35 10.10
C ASN A 147 -12.79 -12.49 9.91
N HIS A 148 -12.66 -11.15 9.94
CA HIS A 148 -13.80 -10.27 9.73
C HIS A 148 -14.39 -10.49 8.34
N PRO A 149 -15.73 -10.64 8.22
CA PRO A 149 -16.38 -10.80 6.92
C PRO A 149 -16.22 -9.54 6.07
N GLU A 150 -16.19 -9.72 4.74
CA GLU A 150 -15.95 -8.66 3.79
C GLU A 150 -17.24 -8.11 3.22
N PHE A 151 -17.39 -6.79 3.26
CA PHE A 151 -18.53 -6.02 2.76
C PHE A 151 -18.03 -4.79 2.00
N PRO A 152 -17.32 -4.97 0.87
CA PRO A 152 -16.77 -3.87 0.10
C PRO A 152 -17.87 -2.88 -0.31
N ARG A 153 -17.55 -1.59 -0.29
CA ARG A 153 -18.53 -0.52 -0.59
C ARG A 153 -18.26 0.21 -1.91
N ASP A 154 -17.21 -0.18 -2.60
CA ASP A 154 -16.82 0.34 -3.91
C ASP A 154 -16.14 -0.75 -4.74
N ILE A 155 -15.98 -0.48 -6.03
CA ILE A 155 -15.44 -1.45 -7.01
C ILE A 155 -13.97 -1.77 -6.68
N TYR A 156 -13.17 -0.78 -6.28
CA TYR A 156 -11.78 -1.00 -5.86
C TYR A 156 -11.69 -2.03 -4.72
N SER A 157 -12.44 -1.80 -3.66
CA SER A 157 -12.45 -2.70 -2.49
C SER A 157 -12.94 -4.11 -2.84
N ALA A 158 -13.93 -4.22 -3.76
CA ALA A 158 -14.42 -5.50 -4.26
C ALA A 158 -13.34 -6.24 -5.08
N ASN A 159 -12.68 -5.56 -6.02
CA ASN A 159 -11.63 -6.15 -6.83
C ASN A 159 -10.38 -6.52 -6.01
N LYS A 160 -10.03 -5.74 -4.98
CA LYS A 160 -8.96 -6.11 -4.03
C LYS A 160 -9.33 -7.35 -3.21
N SER A 161 -10.58 -7.48 -2.80
CA SER A 161 -11.09 -8.71 -2.17
C SER A 161 -10.99 -9.92 -3.11
N VAL A 162 -11.42 -9.75 -4.37
CA VAL A 162 -11.35 -10.81 -5.39
C VAL A 162 -9.90 -11.21 -5.68
N SER A 163 -9.00 -10.25 -5.88
CA SER A 163 -7.59 -10.53 -6.17
C SER A 163 -6.87 -11.27 -5.03
N GLU A 164 -7.18 -10.94 -3.78
CA GLU A 164 -6.71 -11.69 -2.62
C GLU A 164 -7.15 -13.17 -2.69
N LYS A 165 -8.43 -13.41 -3.00
CA LYS A 165 -8.94 -14.80 -3.16
C LYS A 165 -8.23 -15.53 -4.28
N TYR A 166 -7.93 -14.88 -5.40
CA TYR A 166 -7.14 -15.49 -6.46
C TYR A 166 -5.76 -15.94 -5.95
N VAL A 167 -5.03 -15.09 -5.23
CA VAL A 167 -3.74 -15.47 -4.64
C VAL A 167 -3.89 -16.71 -3.76
N LEU A 168 -4.87 -16.72 -2.84
CA LEU A 168 -5.08 -17.86 -1.93
C LEU A 168 -5.51 -19.15 -2.66
N ILE A 169 -6.31 -19.04 -3.71
CA ILE A 169 -6.71 -20.19 -4.56
C ILE A 169 -5.49 -20.77 -5.26
N TYR A 170 -4.65 -19.92 -5.88
CA TYR A 170 -3.45 -20.37 -6.57
C TYR A 170 -2.43 -21.01 -5.62
N CYS A 171 -2.28 -20.47 -4.41
CA CYS A 171 -1.45 -21.08 -3.38
C CYS A 171 -1.93 -22.51 -3.04
N ARG A 172 -3.23 -22.68 -2.83
CA ARG A 172 -3.82 -23.97 -2.44
C ARG A 172 -3.88 -24.99 -3.60
N ALA A 173 -4.28 -24.53 -4.80
CA ALA A 173 -4.50 -25.39 -5.94
C ALA A 173 -3.20 -25.78 -6.68
N TYR A 174 -2.21 -24.87 -6.69
CA TYR A 174 -0.98 -25.04 -7.48
C TYR A 174 0.29 -24.98 -6.63
N ASN A 175 0.18 -24.99 -5.30
CA ASN A 175 1.30 -24.90 -4.34
C ASN A 175 2.20 -23.68 -4.57
N LEU A 176 1.63 -22.54 -4.97
CA LEU A 176 2.39 -21.31 -5.05
C LEU A 176 2.67 -20.76 -3.65
N ARG A 177 3.81 -20.11 -3.49
CA ARG A 177 4.30 -19.56 -2.22
C ARG A 177 3.86 -18.10 -2.06
N GLY A 178 2.60 -17.88 -1.76
CA GLY A 178 1.99 -16.55 -1.71
C GLY A 178 1.55 -16.13 -0.31
N THR A 179 1.74 -14.86 0.02
CA THR A 179 1.25 -14.20 1.24
C THR A 179 0.50 -12.93 0.84
N VAL A 180 -0.62 -12.64 1.49
CA VAL A 180 -1.32 -11.36 1.35
C VAL A 180 -1.07 -10.50 2.58
N VAL A 181 -0.64 -9.25 2.37
CA VAL A 181 -0.48 -8.27 3.44
C VAL A 181 -1.44 -7.11 3.21
N ARG A 182 -2.49 -7.03 4.03
CA ARG A 182 -3.47 -5.94 4.01
C ARG A 182 -2.91 -4.72 4.72
N LEU A 183 -2.88 -3.60 4.02
CA LEU A 183 -2.44 -2.30 4.55
C LEU A 183 -3.66 -1.41 4.86
N SER A 184 -3.46 -0.41 5.72
CA SER A 184 -4.47 0.59 6.04
C SER A 184 -3.83 1.95 6.27
N ASN A 185 -4.35 2.99 5.58
CA ASN A 185 -3.99 4.39 5.75
C ASN A 185 -2.47 4.62 5.88
N VAL A 186 -1.69 4.04 4.97
CA VAL A 186 -0.24 4.23 4.96
C VAL A 186 0.10 5.67 4.55
N PHE A 187 1.08 6.28 5.21
CA PHE A 187 1.54 7.63 4.91
C PHE A 187 3.07 7.70 4.94
N GLY A 188 3.62 8.72 4.27
CA GLY A 188 5.07 8.92 4.27
C GLY A 188 5.63 9.45 2.95
N PRO A 189 6.96 9.45 2.83
CA PRO A 189 7.70 9.84 1.62
C PRO A 189 7.23 9.11 0.35
N ARG A 190 7.33 9.78 -0.80
CA ARG A 190 7.03 9.23 -2.15
C ARG A 190 5.54 8.96 -2.42
N ALA A 191 4.65 9.37 -1.53
CA ALA A 191 3.22 9.31 -1.79
C ALA A 191 2.77 10.40 -2.77
N SER A 192 1.69 10.16 -3.51
CA SER A 192 0.98 11.22 -4.21
C SER A 192 0.24 12.09 -3.19
N ILE A 193 0.74 13.32 -2.98
CA ILE A 193 0.22 14.25 -1.96
C ILE A 193 -0.68 15.34 -2.55
N HIS A 194 -0.84 15.40 -3.87
CA HIS A 194 -1.60 16.44 -4.57
C HIS A 194 -3.08 16.09 -4.76
N SER A 195 -3.47 14.83 -4.61
CA SER A 195 -4.83 14.37 -4.92
C SER A 195 -5.47 13.64 -3.74
N PRO A 196 -6.75 13.94 -3.42
CA PRO A 196 -7.51 13.20 -2.41
C PRO A 196 -7.93 11.79 -2.86
N GLU A 197 -7.66 11.41 -4.11
CA GLU A 197 -8.11 10.15 -4.68
C GLU A 197 -7.34 8.93 -4.16
N PHE A 198 -6.13 9.12 -3.60
CA PHE A 198 -5.29 8.01 -3.15
C PHE A 198 -5.45 7.72 -1.66
N THR A 199 -4.96 8.62 -0.79
CA THR A 199 -5.12 8.47 0.66
C THR A 199 -5.33 9.84 1.29
N PHE A 200 -6.30 9.96 2.19
CA PHE A 200 -6.67 11.24 2.81
C PHE A 200 -5.53 11.84 3.64
N ASN A 201 -4.77 11.00 4.36
CA ASN A 201 -3.68 11.44 5.22
C ASN A 201 -2.49 12.01 4.41
N ASN A 202 -2.10 11.40 3.29
CA ASN A 202 -1.09 11.96 2.40
C ASN A 202 -1.58 13.26 1.73
N PHE A 203 -2.85 13.34 1.38
CA PHE A 203 -3.45 14.58 0.87
C PHE A 203 -3.44 15.70 1.93
N PHE A 204 -3.73 15.41 3.21
CA PHE A 204 -3.62 16.37 4.31
C PHE A 204 -2.20 16.91 4.43
N ILE A 205 -1.19 16.04 4.34
CA ILE A 205 0.23 16.43 4.33
C ILE A 205 0.50 17.38 3.14
N GLY A 206 0.02 17.06 1.96
CA GLY A 206 0.19 17.90 0.77
C GLY A 206 -0.45 19.27 0.89
N LEU A 207 -1.65 19.37 1.50
CA LEU A 207 -2.31 20.61 1.79
C LEU A 207 -1.51 21.46 2.81
N ALA A 208 -1.05 20.83 3.90
CA ALA A 208 -0.26 21.50 4.91
C ALA A 208 1.07 22.04 4.36
N LEU A 209 1.80 21.22 3.56
CA LEU A 209 3.05 21.65 2.91
C LEU A 209 2.87 22.85 1.98
N GLN A 210 1.66 23.05 1.42
CA GLN A 210 1.30 24.20 0.59
C GLN A 210 0.69 25.36 1.41
N ASN A 211 0.67 25.28 2.75
CA ASN A 211 0.00 26.21 3.64
C ASN A 211 -1.51 26.40 3.32
N LYS A 212 -2.17 25.31 2.88
CA LYS A 212 -3.61 25.29 2.56
C LYS A 212 -4.43 24.74 3.72
N ASN A 213 -5.75 24.95 3.67
CA ASN A 213 -6.68 24.44 4.68
C ASN A 213 -6.90 22.92 4.47
N ILE A 214 -6.84 22.17 5.56
CA ILE A 214 -7.30 20.79 5.64
C ILE A 214 -8.78 20.81 6.04
N THR A 215 -9.65 20.32 5.17
CA THR A 215 -11.08 20.25 5.42
C THR A 215 -11.46 18.92 6.05
N VAL A 216 -12.05 18.94 7.24
CA VAL A 216 -12.57 17.78 7.97
C VAL A 216 -14.10 17.81 7.95
N PHE A 217 -14.75 16.73 7.52
CA PHE A 217 -16.21 16.63 7.48
C PHE A 217 -16.80 16.27 8.84
N GLY A 218 -17.84 16.99 9.25
CA GLY A 218 -18.45 16.88 10.57
C GLY A 218 -17.43 17.22 11.67
N GLN A 219 -17.41 16.45 12.74
CA GLN A 219 -16.46 16.62 13.85
C GLN A 219 -15.17 15.81 13.67
N GLY A 220 -15.07 14.97 12.63
CA GLY A 220 -13.90 14.15 12.35
C GLY A 220 -13.59 13.11 13.42
N THR A 221 -14.60 12.57 14.08
CA THR A 221 -14.45 11.61 15.21
C THR A 221 -14.13 10.18 14.78
N GLN A 222 -14.23 9.88 13.47
CA GLN A 222 -14.01 8.52 12.95
C GLN A 222 -12.56 8.08 13.21
N MET A 223 -12.40 6.95 13.87
CA MET A 223 -11.09 6.39 14.25
C MET A 223 -10.43 5.61 13.11
N ARG A 224 -9.12 5.76 12.99
CA ARG A 224 -8.28 5.07 11.99
C ARG A 224 -6.96 4.59 12.60
N ASN A 225 -6.45 3.44 12.12
CA ASN A 225 -5.02 3.18 12.21
C ASN A 225 -4.33 3.97 11.10
N VAL A 226 -3.22 4.62 11.43
CA VAL A 226 -2.33 5.26 10.44
C VAL A 226 -0.94 4.64 10.56
N THR A 227 -0.41 4.15 9.45
CA THR A 227 0.83 3.36 9.45
C THR A 227 1.90 4.10 8.66
N TYR A 228 3.06 4.34 9.27
CA TYR A 228 4.18 4.94 8.55
C TYR A 228 4.73 3.95 7.52
N ILE A 229 5.21 4.47 6.40
CA ILE A 229 5.61 3.68 5.23
C ILE A 229 6.72 2.66 5.55
N ASP A 230 7.70 3.00 6.39
CA ASP A 230 8.79 2.08 6.71
C ASP A 230 8.31 0.86 7.51
N ASP A 231 7.28 1.02 8.34
CA ASP A 231 6.64 -0.09 9.02
C ASP A 231 5.90 -1.01 8.03
N ALA A 232 5.18 -0.44 7.06
CA ALA A 232 4.53 -1.21 6.01
C ALA A 232 5.57 -1.99 5.16
N VAL A 233 6.64 -1.33 4.75
CA VAL A 233 7.75 -1.94 3.99
C VAL A 233 8.42 -3.06 4.79
N SER A 234 8.68 -2.84 6.08
CA SER A 234 9.28 -3.86 6.94
C SER A 234 8.41 -5.11 7.05
N ALA A 235 7.09 -4.94 7.15
CA ALA A 235 6.13 -6.04 7.18
C ALA A 235 6.15 -6.86 5.88
N LEU A 236 6.15 -6.17 4.72
CA LEU A 236 6.21 -6.82 3.41
C LEU A 236 7.50 -7.64 3.24
N ILE A 237 8.64 -7.06 3.61
CA ILE A 237 9.93 -7.75 3.53
C ILE A 237 9.95 -8.96 4.46
N LEU A 238 9.52 -8.83 5.72
CA LEU A 238 9.47 -9.97 6.64
C LEU A 238 8.54 -11.08 6.14
N ALA A 239 7.39 -10.74 5.57
CA ALA A 239 6.47 -11.72 4.98
C ALA A 239 7.10 -12.49 3.81
N SER A 240 8.01 -11.86 3.06
CA SER A 240 8.71 -12.50 1.94
C SER A 240 9.81 -13.49 2.36
N GLN A 241 10.16 -13.57 3.63
CA GLN A 241 11.34 -14.35 4.09
C GLN A 241 11.02 -15.59 4.89
N THR A 242 9.76 -15.98 4.98
CA THR A 242 9.34 -17.11 5.81
C THR A 242 8.22 -17.91 5.16
N ASP A 243 8.23 -19.21 5.36
CA ASP A 243 7.15 -20.11 4.94
C ASP A 243 5.93 -20.05 5.89
N LYS A 244 6.10 -19.45 7.08
CA LYS A 244 5.04 -19.38 8.10
C LYS A 244 3.82 -18.56 7.65
N THR A 245 3.97 -17.76 6.61
CA THR A 245 2.92 -16.88 6.09
C THR A 245 2.36 -17.34 4.74
N GLU A 246 2.83 -18.48 4.23
CA GLU A 246 2.32 -19.03 2.97
C GLU A 246 0.82 -19.33 3.08
N SER A 247 0.06 -18.88 2.09
CA SER A 247 -1.42 -18.94 2.06
C SER A 247 -2.12 -18.17 3.18
N GLU A 248 -1.41 -17.24 3.84
CA GLU A 248 -1.95 -16.42 4.92
C GLU A 248 -2.31 -15.01 4.46
N VAL A 249 -3.29 -14.43 5.14
CA VAL A 249 -3.63 -13.02 5.09
C VAL A 249 -3.21 -12.38 6.41
N LEU A 250 -2.54 -11.23 6.34
CA LEU A 250 -2.02 -10.51 7.49
C LEU A 250 -2.39 -9.04 7.43
N PHE A 251 -2.78 -8.43 8.54
CA PHE A 251 -2.85 -6.97 8.65
C PHE A 251 -1.54 -6.39 9.17
N ALA A 252 -0.92 -5.51 8.37
CA ALA A 252 0.23 -4.71 8.77
C ALA A 252 -0.23 -3.27 9.03
N VAL A 253 -0.61 -2.99 10.26
CA VAL A 253 -1.15 -1.70 10.70
C VAL A 253 -0.50 -1.25 12.01
N SER A 254 -0.43 0.07 12.22
CA SER A 254 0.04 0.69 13.46
C SER A 254 -0.80 0.27 14.67
N ASP A 255 -0.21 0.35 15.86
CA ASP A 255 -0.93 0.22 17.14
C ASP A 255 -1.73 1.47 17.51
N GLU A 256 -1.41 2.64 16.91
CA GLU A 256 -2.11 3.89 17.17
C GLU A 256 -3.47 3.95 16.46
N HIS A 257 -4.45 4.45 17.20
CA HIS A 257 -5.80 4.70 16.71
C HIS A 257 -6.12 6.18 16.95
N LEU A 258 -6.27 6.93 15.87
CA LEU A 258 -6.50 8.37 15.91
C LEU A 258 -7.76 8.73 15.13
N SER A 259 -8.46 9.74 15.61
CA SER A 259 -9.58 10.33 14.87
C SER A 259 -9.06 11.13 13.66
N ILE A 260 -9.90 11.29 12.64
CA ILE A 260 -9.58 12.12 11.48
C ILE A 260 -9.21 13.54 11.91
N ALA A 261 -9.89 14.09 12.93
CA ALA A 261 -9.61 15.41 13.48
C ALA A 261 -8.23 15.48 14.15
N GLU A 262 -7.83 14.45 14.91
CA GLU A 262 -6.48 14.37 15.51
C GLU A 262 -5.41 14.24 14.44
N ILE A 263 -5.61 13.40 13.44
CA ILE A 263 -4.68 13.24 12.31
C ILE A 263 -4.49 14.59 11.59
N ALA A 264 -5.57 15.33 11.32
CA ALA A 264 -5.49 16.63 10.67
C ALA A 264 -4.74 17.67 11.52
N LYS A 265 -5.00 17.73 12.84
CA LYS A 265 -4.33 18.63 13.77
C LYS A 265 -2.84 18.32 13.88
N LEU A 266 -2.47 17.04 14.08
CA LEU A 266 -1.07 16.60 14.14
C LEU A 266 -0.35 16.90 12.82
N THR A 267 -1.03 16.73 11.68
CA THR A 267 -0.44 17.08 10.38
C THR A 267 -0.07 18.56 10.31
N VAL A 268 -0.98 19.47 10.69
CA VAL A 268 -0.69 20.93 10.71
C VAL A 268 0.43 21.25 11.70
N GLU A 269 0.41 20.67 12.89
CA GLU A 269 1.39 20.89 13.93
C GLU A 269 2.80 20.50 13.48
N HIS A 270 2.99 19.27 12.99
CA HIS A 270 4.30 18.73 12.60
C HIS A 270 4.81 19.29 11.27
N ILE A 271 3.94 19.49 10.29
CA ILE A 271 4.32 20.18 9.05
C ILE A 271 4.66 21.65 9.32
N GLY A 272 4.00 22.26 10.29
CA GLY A 272 4.26 23.66 10.73
C GLY A 272 3.57 24.70 9.87
N SER A 273 2.60 24.32 9.04
CA SER A 273 1.81 25.23 8.18
C SER A 273 0.45 24.63 7.83
N GLY A 274 -0.45 25.46 7.29
CA GLY A 274 -1.84 25.12 7.05
C GLY A 274 -2.73 25.36 8.27
N ARG A 275 -3.98 24.99 8.16
CA ARG A 275 -4.98 25.04 9.25
C ARG A 275 -6.07 24.00 9.04
N VAL A 276 -6.69 23.54 10.12
CA VAL A 276 -7.83 22.60 10.06
C VAL A 276 -9.13 23.40 10.06
N THR A 277 -10.03 23.08 9.14
CA THR A 277 -11.37 23.66 9.04
C THR A 277 -12.40 22.53 9.08
N PHE A 278 -13.38 22.67 9.98
CA PHE A 278 -14.50 21.73 10.06
C PHE A 278 -15.67 22.25 9.24
N VAL A 279 -16.27 21.39 8.43
CA VAL A 279 -17.43 21.71 7.59
C VAL A 279 -18.48 20.59 7.70
N ASP A 280 -19.72 20.92 7.38
CA ASP A 280 -20.78 19.92 7.32
C ASP A 280 -20.48 18.84 6.26
N TRP A 281 -21.02 17.66 6.47
CA TRP A 281 -20.92 16.59 5.50
C TRP A 281 -21.54 16.98 4.16
N PRO A 282 -20.82 16.84 3.05
CA PRO A 282 -21.45 17.00 1.73
C PRO A 282 -22.56 15.98 1.53
N LEU A 283 -23.59 16.37 0.78
CA LEU A 283 -24.72 15.51 0.43
C LEU A 283 -24.24 14.18 -0.14
N GLY A 284 -24.73 13.09 0.42
CA GLY A 284 -24.40 11.73 0.01
C GLY A 284 -23.10 11.17 0.60
N ARG A 285 -22.12 11.99 1.01
CA ARG A 285 -20.85 11.50 1.56
C ARG A 285 -21.01 10.80 2.92
N LYS A 286 -21.92 11.29 3.75
CA LYS A 286 -22.23 10.66 5.04
C LYS A 286 -22.75 9.23 4.91
N ASN A 287 -23.47 8.91 3.82
CA ASN A 287 -24.07 7.60 3.59
C ASN A 287 -23.06 6.52 3.21
N ILE A 288 -21.89 6.93 2.70
CA ILE A 288 -20.80 6.02 2.34
C ILE A 288 -19.71 5.96 3.43
N ASP A 289 -19.83 6.75 4.48
CA ASP A 289 -18.88 6.67 5.61
C ASP A 289 -18.97 5.31 6.28
N ILE A 290 -17.80 4.73 6.59
CA ILE A 290 -17.68 3.43 7.24
C ILE A 290 -17.65 3.51 8.77
N GLY A 291 -17.68 4.73 9.34
CA GLY A 291 -17.50 4.95 10.78
C GLY A 291 -16.06 4.64 11.21
N ASP A 292 -15.90 4.12 12.42
CA ASP A 292 -14.59 3.71 12.93
C ASP A 292 -14.04 2.50 12.17
N ALA A 293 -12.73 2.51 11.95
CA ALA A 293 -12.01 1.41 11.32
C ALA A 293 -10.74 1.07 12.11
N ILE A 294 -10.92 0.35 13.22
CA ILE A 294 -9.86 -0.11 14.10
C ILE A 294 -9.53 -1.55 13.76
N ILE A 295 -8.30 -1.77 13.31
CA ILE A 295 -7.81 -3.06 12.79
C ILE A 295 -6.75 -3.63 13.74
N SER A 296 -6.77 -4.95 13.92
CA SER A 296 -5.84 -5.69 14.75
C SER A 296 -4.62 -6.16 13.94
N ASN A 297 -3.44 -5.99 14.50
CA ASN A 297 -2.18 -6.53 13.96
C ASN A 297 -1.65 -7.73 14.77
N LYS A 298 -2.49 -8.37 15.58
CA LYS A 298 -2.08 -9.48 16.46
C LYS A 298 -1.51 -10.66 15.70
N LYS A 299 -2.08 -10.98 14.54
CA LYS A 299 -1.66 -12.14 13.74
C LYS A 299 -0.26 -11.95 13.17
N ILE A 300 0.04 -10.81 12.56
CA ILE A 300 1.38 -10.52 12.03
C ILE A 300 2.42 -10.47 13.15
N LYS A 301 2.11 -9.88 14.30
CA LYS A 301 2.98 -9.91 15.50
C LYS A 301 3.29 -11.34 15.94
N LYS A 302 2.30 -12.21 15.97
CA LYS A 302 2.46 -13.61 16.38
C LYS A 302 3.30 -14.41 15.39
N LEU A 303 3.06 -14.27 14.10
CA LEU A 303 3.71 -15.09 13.06
C LEU A 303 5.11 -14.59 12.70
N LEU A 304 5.30 -13.28 12.62
CA LEU A 304 6.54 -12.66 12.14
C LEU A 304 7.37 -12.00 13.25
N GLY A 305 6.81 -11.79 14.44
CA GLY A 305 7.43 -10.94 15.47
C GLY A 305 7.50 -9.47 15.04
N TRP A 306 6.80 -9.10 13.95
CA TRP A 306 6.75 -7.72 13.47
C TRP A 306 5.98 -6.83 14.46
N ALA A 307 6.43 -5.60 14.62
CA ALA A 307 5.72 -4.55 15.34
C ALA A 307 6.03 -3.20 14.72
N PRO A 308 5.05 -2.27 14.67
CA PRO A 308 5.31 -0.91 14.20
C PRO A 308 6.35 -0.24 15.10
N GLN A 309 7.25 0.54 14.49
CA GLN A 309 8.34 1.24 15.16
C GLN A 309 8.14 2.76 15.17
N PHE A 310 7.24 3.27 14.33
CA PHE A 310 7.03 4.70 14.16
C PHE A 310 5.63 5.10 14.63
N ASP A 311 5.57 6.12 15.46
CA ASP A 311 4.34 6.83 15.76
C ASP A 311 4.03 7.86 14.65
N ILE A 312 2.82 8.41 14.67
CA ILE A 312 2.40 9.38 13.65
C ILE A 312 3.28 10.64 13.66
N ARG A 313 3.74 11.10 14.82
CA ARG A 313 4.51 12.34 14.98
C ARG A 313 5.86 12.20 14.30
N THR A 314 6.59 11.16 14.67
CA THR A 314 7.88 10.82 14.03
C THR A 314 7.72 10.65 12.52
N GLY A 315 6.67 9.93 12.08
CA GLY A 315 6.40 9.72 10.67
C GLY A 315 6.11 11.03 9.91
N LEU A 316 5.37 11.98 10.52
CA LEU A 316 5.10 13.29 9.92
C LEU A 316 6.37 14.14 9.79
N ASP A 317 7.24 14.16 10.81
CA ASP A 317 8.51 14.88 10.77
C ASP A 317 9.42 14.34 9.66
N LEU A 318 9.56 13.02 9.56
CA LEU A 318 10.33 12.38 8.49
C LEU A 318 9.74 12.68 7.10
N THR A 319 8.42 12.68 6.98
CA THR A 319 7.71 12.97 5.74
C THR A 319 7.92 14.43 5.31
N LYS A 320 7.83 15.38 6.26
CA LYS A 320 8.14 16.79 6.02
C LYS A 320 9.56 16.96 5.49
N ASN A 321 10.55 16.37 6.19
CA ASN A 321 11.97 16.47 5.81
C ASN A 321 12.24 15.93 4.40
N TYR A 322 11.50 14.91 3.98
CA TYR A 322 11.59 14.37 2.63
C TYR A 322 11.03 15.34 1.58
N TYR A 323 9.83 15.91 1.80
CA TYR A 323 9.19 16.73 0.77
C TYR A 323 9.74 18.15 0.67
N GLN A 324 10.24 18.74 1.76
CA GLN A 324 10.73 20.13 1.75
C GLN A 324 11.71 20.44 0.60
N PRO A 325 12.74 19.62 0.31
CA PRO A 325 13.69 19.92 -0.75
C PRO A 325 13.21 19.57 -2.17
N CYS A 326 12.07 18.87 -2.33
CA CYS A 326 11.62 18.35 -3.62
C CYS A 326 10.11 18.49 -3.85
N LEU A 327 9.48 19.45 -3.16
CA LEU A 327 8.01 19.59 -3.18
C LEU A 327 7.46 19.76 -4.59
N GLU A 328 8.15 20.50 -5.45
CA GLU A 328 7.75 20.76 -6.84
C GLU A 328 7.69 19.48 -7.72
N LYS A 329 8.36 18.41 -7.31
CA LYS A 329 8.33 17.12 -8.02
C LYS A 329 7.03 16.34 -7.80
N TYR A 330 6.21 16.78 -6.83
CA TYR A 330 4.96 16.11 -6.43
C TYR A 330 3.70 16.92 -6.73
N PHE A 331 3.85 18.09 -7.32
CA PHE A 331 2.75 18.91 -7.81
C PHE A 331 2.95 19.18 -9.30
N PRO A 332 1.92 18.89 -10.14
CA PRO A 332 1.96 19.14 -11.58
C PRO A 332 1.95 20.64 -11.89
#